data_7b108b298499003b9fe783bd46eae1b2
#
_entry.id   7b108b298499003b9fe783bd46eae1b2
#
_cell.length_a   1.000
_cell.length_b   1.000
_cell.length_c   1.000
_cell.angle_alpha   90.00
_cell.angle_beta   90.00
_cell.angle_gamma   90.00
#
_symmetry.space_group_name_H-M   'P 1'
#
loop_
_entity.id
_entity.type
_entity.pdbx_description
1 polymer ?
#
loop_
_entity_poly.entity_id
_entity_poly.type
_entity_poly.pdbx_seq_one_letter_code
_entity_poly.pdbx_strand_id
1 'polypeptide(L)'
;MRAARYLIDWTLRLATAAALAIDSYVHADLIDLYAHNRSDGLSQGDLFRIEAAVSALAALLVLGLPWARRLVWALAFVVAASALAGVMIYANYDLGAIGPIPDMYEPSWYGEKTLTAVAEAVTAGTALLGFLVASHATRRATHGAASPAASDVAARV
;
A
#
# COMPACT_ATOMS: atom_id res chain seq x y z
N MET A 1 -6.81 18.67 -20.28
CA MET A 1 -6.42 17.26 -20.00
C MET A 1 -5.26 17.11 -19.00
N ARG A 2 -4.20 17.96 -18.99
CA ARG A 2 -3.08 17.83 -18.03
C ARG A 2 -3.51 18.15 -16.59
N ALA A 3 -4.31 19.19 -16.37
CA ALA A 3 -4.79 19.57 -15.04
C ALA A 3 -5.65 18.48 -14.38
N ALA A 4 -6.56 17.84 -15.12
CA ALA A 4 -7.38 16.76 -14.59
C ALA A 4 -6.56 15.55 -14.13
N ARG A 5 -5.51 15.19 -14.89
CA ARG A 5 -4.60 14.08 -14.50
C ARG A 5 -3.79 14.43 -13.25
N TYR A 6 -3.37 15.67 -13.13
CA TYR A 6 -2.67 16.16 -11.95
C TYR A 6 -3.57 16.08 -10.71
N LEU A 7 -4.80 16.55 -10.82
CA LEU A 7 -5.78 16.48 -9.73
C LEU A 7 -6.06 15.02 -9.31
N ILE A 8 -6.30 14.14 -10.27
CA ILE A 8 -6.52 12.69 -9.98
C ILE A 8 -5.31 12.10 -9.24
N ASP A 9 -4.09 12.36 -9.71
CA ASP A 9 -2.88 11.82 -9.06
C ASP A 9 -2.76 12.31 -7.62
N TRP A 10 -2.96 13.60 -7.37
CA TRP A 10 -2.89 14.15 -6.02
C TRP A 10 -4.02 13.68 -5.11
N THR A 11 -5.24 13.54 -5.64
CA THR A 11 -6.36 12.98 -4.86
C THR A 11 -6.04 11.55 -4.43
N LEU A 12 -5.53 10.72 -5.34
CA LEU A 12 -5.11 9.35 -4.99
C LEU A 12 -3.98 9.34 -3.95
N ARG A 13 -2.97 10.22 -4.09
CA ARG A 13 -1.88 10.32 -3.12
C ARG A 13 -2.36 10.71 -1.73
N LEU A 14 -3.20 11.72 -1.65
CA LEU A 14 -3.74 12.18 -0.37
C LEU A 14 -4.63 11.11 0.28
N ALA A 15 -5.49 10.47 -0.49
CA ALA A 15 -6.33 9.39 0.03
C ALA A 15 -5.50 8.19 0.53
N THR A 16 -4.50 7.76 -0.26
CA THR A 16 -3.60 6.66 0.11
C THR A 16 -2.78 7.01 1.35
N ALA A 17 -2.18 8.20 1.39
CA ALA A 17 -1.36 8.62 2.53
C ALA A 17 -2.18 8.80 3.80
N ALA A 18 -3.40 9.33 3.71
CA ALA A 18 -4.30 9.45 4.86
C ALA A 18 -4.70 8.07 5.40
N ALA A 19 -5.03 7.12 4.53
CA ALA A 19 -5.38 5.76 4.93
C ALA A 19 -4.17 5.03 5.57
N LEU A 20 -2.97 5.14 4.99
CA LEU A 20 -1.73 4.62 5.59
C LEU A 20 -1.40 5.26 6.94
N ALA A 21 -1.68 6.56 7.11
CA ALA A 21 -1.46 7.24 8.40
C ALA A 21 -2.44 6.75 9.47
N ILE A 22 -3.69 6.47 9.10
CA ILE A 22 -4.68 5.84 10.01
C ILE A 22 -4.21 4.45 10.41
N ASP A 23 -3.81 3.64 9.44
CA ASP A 23 -3.30 2.29 9.67
C ASP A 23 -2.08 2.31 10.60
N SER A 24 -1.09 3.14 10.30
CA SER A 24 0.09 3.35 11.14
C SER A 24 -0.27 3.75 12.57
N TYR A 25 -1.22 4.67 12.73
CA TYR A 25 -1.66 5.14 14.04
C TYR A 25 -2.30 4.00 14.85
N VAL A 26 -3.23 3.25 14.24
CA VAL A 26 -3.92 2.15 14.92
C VAL A 26 -2.94 1.07 15.36
N HIS A 27 -2.03 0.67 14.48
CA HIS A 27 -1.01 -0.32 14.84
C HIS A 27 -0.08 0.19 15.95
N ALA A 28 0.30 1.47 15.92
CA ALA A 28 1.13 2.07 16.99
C ALA A 28 0.41 2.09 18.34
N ASP A 29 -0.88 2.39 18.36
CA ASP A 29 -1.72 2.43 19.56
C ASP A 29 -1.87 1.03 20.21
N LEU A 30 -1.89 -0.01 19.40
CA LEU A 30 -2.07 -1.40 19.85
C LEU A 30 -0.77 -2.09 20.32
N ILE A 31 0.41 -1.48 20.15
CA ILE A 31 1.72 -2.13 20.45
C ILE A 31 1.75 -2.67 21.88
N ASP A 32 1.45 -1.82 22.87
CA ASP A 32 1.61 -2.18 24.27
C ASP A 32 0.55 -3.21 24.72
N LEU A 33 -0.65 -3.14 24.14
CA LEU A 33 -1.74 -4.09 24.42
C LEU A 33 -1.35 -5.51 24.00
N TYR A 34 -0.65 -5.64 22.87
CA TYR A 34 -0.29 -6.94 22.28
C TYR A 34 1.17 -7.35 22.53
N ALA A 35 1.93 -6.60 23.31
CA ALA A 35 3.33 -6.89 23.63
C ALA A 35 3.53 -8.22 24.37
N HIS A 36 2.52 -8.69 25.10
CA HIS A 36 2.56 -9.92 25.88
C HIS A 36 2.19 -11.19 25.07
N ASN A 37 1.52 -11.02 23.93
CA ASN A 37 1.26 -12.12 23.01
C ASN A 37 2.54 -12.46 22.22
N ARG A 38 3.24 -13.49 22.65
CA ARG A 38 4.60 -13.80 22.19
C ARG A 38 4.79 -15.30 21.98
N SER A 39 5.51 -15.67 20.93
CA SER A 39 6.15 -16.95 20.74
C SER A 39 7.63 -16.91 21.15
N ASP A 40 8.43 -17.90 20.75
CA ASP A 40 9.89 -17.93 20.98
C ASP A 40 10.68 -16.83 20.22
N GLY A 41 9.99 -16.06 19.37
CA GLY A 41 10.58 -14.98 18.56
C GLY A 41 9.97 -13.62 18.86
N LEU A 42 9.18 -13.12 17.91
CA LEU A 42 8.54 -11.82 17.96
C LEU A 42 7.28 -11.85 18.83
N SER A 43 6.96 -10.72 19.45
CA SER A 43 5.62 -10.49 19.97
C SER A 43 4.70 -9.94 18.88
N GLN A 44 3.39 -10.06 19.07
CA GLN A 44 2.42 -9.40 18.20
C GLN A 44 2.59 -7.87 18.23
N GLY A 45 2.95 -7.30 19.39
CA GLY A 45 3.31 -5.88 19.50
C GLY A 45 4.54 -5.50 18.67
N ASP A 46 5.53 -6.40 18.51
CA ASP A 46 6.68 -6.15 17.64
C ASP A 46 6.25 -6.13 16.16
N LEU A 47 5.33 -7.01 15.76
CA LEU A 47 4.77 -7.01 14.41
C LEU A 47 3.97 -5.73 14.14
N PHE A 48 3.16 -5.28 15.10
CA PHE A 48 2.43 -4.01 15.00
C PHE A 48 3.36 -2.80 14.92
N ARG A 49 4.49 -2.81 15.64
CA ARG A 49 5.52 -1.75 15.51
C ARG A 49 6.14 -1.71 14.12
N ILE A 50 6.41 -2.89 13.53
CA ILE A 50 6.92 -2.98 12.16
C ILE A 50 5.88 -2.45 11.18
N GLU A 51 4.62 -2.87 11.30
CA GLU A 51 3.54 -2.41 10.42
C GLU A 51 3.34 -0.90 10.52
N ALA A 52 3.27 -0.35 11.73
CA ALA A 52 3.16 1.09 11.95
C ALA A 52 4.30 1.87 11.27
N ALA A 53 5.54 1.41 11.40
CA ALA A 53 6.70 2.06 10.81
C ALA A 53 6.70 1.97 9.27
N VAL A 54 6.35 0.81 8.72
CA VAL A 54 6.31 0.58 7.26
C VAL A 54 5.18 1.38 6.62
N SER A 55 3.99 1.42 7.23
CA SER A 55 2.86 2.22 6.76
C SER A 55 3.13 3.72 6.83
N ALA A 56 3.75 4.21 7.92
CA ALA A 56 4.20 5.61 7.99
C ALA A 56 5.21 5.97 6.89
N LEU A 57 6.21 5.11 6.68
CA LEU A 57 7.20 5.32 5.63
C LEU A 57 6.55 5.31 4.24
N ALA A 58 5.64 4.36 3.97
CA ALA A 58 4.92 4.29 2.70
C ALA A 58 4.08 5.56 2.46
N ALA A 59 3.41 6.10 3.49
CA ALA A 59 2.68 7.37 3.40
C ALA A 59 3.60 8.53 3.00
N LEU A 60 4.77 8.65 3.65
CA LEU A 60 5.76 9.68 3.34
C LEU A 60 6.29 9.54 1.90
N LEU A 61 6.56 8.31 1.44
CA LEU A 61 7.05 8.05 0.08
C LEU A 61 5.99 8.38 -0.97
N VAL A 62 4.71 8.06 -0.70
CA VAL A 62 3.59 8.39 -1.59
C VAL A 62 3.49 9.90 -1.80
N LEU A 63 3.69 10.71 -0.77
CA LEU A 63 3.62 12.17 -0.87
C LEU A 63 4.93 12.78 -1.39
N GLY A 64 6.08 12.28 -0.93
CA GLY A 64 7.39 12.91 -1.15
C GLY A 64 8.08 12.54 -2.46
N LEU A 65 7.73 11.41 -3.11
CA LEU A 65 8.41 10.92 -4.31
C LEU A 65 7.50 10.87 -5.55
N PRO A 66 7.04 12.03 -6.07
CA PRO A 66 6.15 12.04 -7.23
C PRO A 66 6.80 11.53 -8.53
N TRP A 67 8.14 11.52 -8.62
CA TRP A 67 8.88 11.01 -9.78
C TRP A 67 9.02 9.48 -9.80
N ALA A 68 9.06 8.83 -8.64
CA ALA A 68 9.17 7.37 -8.52
C ALA A 68 7.78 6.66 -8.55
N ARG A 69 6.85 7.18 -9.35
CA ARG A 69 5.41 6.87 -9.29
C ARG A 69 5.08 5.38 -9.24
N ARG A 70 5.64 4.57 -10.15
CA ARG A 70 5.31 3.14 -10.20
C ARG A 70 5.78 2.39 -8.95
N LEU A 71 7.02 2.64 -8.53
CA LEU A 71 7.61 1.97 -7.38
C LEU A 71 6.84 2.31 -6.10
N VAL A 72 6.53 3.60 -5.92
CA VAL A 72 5.83 4.08 -4.73
C VAL A 72 4.41 3.50 -4.64
N TRP A 73 3.68 3.49 -5.76
CA TRP A 73 2.36 2.88 -5.81
C TRP A 73 2.38 1.36 -5.59
N ALA A 74 3.36 0.67 -6.19
CA ALA A 74 3.53 -0.77 -5.97
C ALA A 74 3.86 -1.08 -4.52
N LEU A 75 4.75 -0.29 -3.88
CA LEU A 75 5.12 -0.45 -2.48
C LEU A 75 3.91 -0.24 -1.56
N ALA A 76 3.15 0.85 -1.74
CA ALA A 76 1.96 1.14 -0.95
C ALA A 76 0.90 0.02 -1.11
N PHE A 77 0.73 -0.50 -2.33
CA PHE A 77 -0.16 -1.64 -2.58
C PHE A 77 0.28 -2.90 -1.84
N VAL A 78 1.57 -3.25 -1.93
CA VAL A 78 2.09 -4.47 -1.28
C VAL A 78 1.96 -4.37 0.24
N VAL A 79 2.31 -3.23 0.85
CA VAL A 79 2.18 -3.00 2.28
C VAL A 79 0.73 -3.23 2.71
N ALA A 80 -0.22 -2.49 2.13
CA ALA A 80 -1.61 -2.57 2.54
C ALA A 80 -2.28 -3.92 2.21
N ALA A 81 -1.95 -4.52 1.07
CA ALA A 81 -2.52 -5.82 0.69
C ALA A 81 -2.01 -6.96 1.58
N SER A 82 -0.74 -6.92 2.01
CA SER A 82 -0.20 -7.92 2.93
C SER A 82 -0.78 -7.76 4.35
N ALA A 83 -0.93 -6.54 4.84
CA ALA A 83 -1.54 -6.25 6.13
C ALA A 83 -3.02 -6.69 6.15
N LEU A 84 -3.82 -6.29 5.15
CA LEU A 84 -5.20 -6.73 5.01
C LEU A 84 -5.33 -8.25 4.93
N ALA A 85 -4.45 -8.91 4.16
CA ALA A 85 -4.43 -10.37 4.10
C ALA A 85 -4.15 -10.99 5.47
N GLY A 86 -3.21 -10.42 6.24
CA GLY A 86 -2.93 -10.82 7.61
C GLY A 86 -4.16 -10.73 8.50
N VAL A 87 -4.81 -9.56 8.54
CA VAL A 87 -6.06 -9.36 9.31
C VAL A 87 -7.13 -10.38 8.91
N MET A 88 -7.35 -10.57 7.59
CA MET A 88 -8.37 -11.49 7.10
C MET A 88 -8.05 -12.96 7.40
N ILE A 89 -6.79 -13.37 7.30
CA ILE A 89 -6.35 -14.74 7.60
C ILE A 89 -6.54 -15.02 9.08
N TYR A 90 -5.99 -14.19 9.98
CA TYR A 90 -6.06 -14.42 11.41
C TYR A 90 -7.44 -14.15 12.03
N ALA A 91 -8.32 -13.46 11.32
CA ALA A 91 -9.73 -13.36 11.73
C ALA A 91 -10.54 -14.62 11.40
N ASN A 92 -10.12 -15.44 10.44
CA ASN A 92 -10.91 -16.57 9.97
C ASN A 92 -10.27 -17.93 10.23
N TYR A 93 -8.95 -17.97 10.42
CA TYR A 93 -8.21 -19.23 10.55
C TYR A 93 -7.31 -19.21 11.79
N ASP A 94 -7.50 -20.19 12.64
CA ASP A 94 -6.59 -20.50 13.74
C ASP A 94 -5.40 -21.29 13.18
N LEU A 95 -4.31 -20.60 12.93
CA LEU A 95 -3.07 -21.18 12.39
C LEU A 95 -2.07 -21.52 13.49
N GLY A 96 -2.34 -21.13 14.75
CA GLY A 96 -1.37 -21.19 15.83
C GLY A 96 -0.13 -20.33 15.58
N ALA A 97 0.91 -20.54 16.35
CA ALA A 97 2.20 -19.90 16.15
C ALA A 97 2.94 -20.51 14.95
N ILE A 98 3.54 -19.65 14.09
CA ILE A 98 4.28 -20.06 12.88
C ILE A 98 5.71 -19.53 12.96
N GLY A 99 6.65 -20.40 13.34
CA GLY A 99 8.05 -20.00 13.50
C GLY A 99 8.19 -18.87 14.52
N PRO A 100 8.80 -17.71 14.15
CA PRO A 100 8.95 -16.58 15.07
C PRO A 100 7.65 -15.76 15.25
N ILE A 101 6.60 -16.05 14.50
CA ILE A 101 5.32 -15.32 14.53
C ILE A 101 4.43 -15.96 15.59
N PRO A 102 3.89 -15.18 16.56
CA PRO A 102 3.00 -15.71 17.58
C PRO A 102 1.65 -16.11 16.99
N ASP A 103 0.86 -16.84 17.76
CA ASP A 103 -0.53 -17.05 17.43
C ASP A 103 -1.29 -15.72 17.53
N MET A 104 -1.86 -15.29 16.42
CA MET A 104 -2.61 -14.03 16.30
C MET A 104 -4.09 -14.26 15.97
N TYR A 105 -4.59 -15.50 16.18
CA TYR A 105 -5.99 -15.81 15.92
C TYR A 105 -6.91 -14.96 16.78
N GLU A 106 -7.71 -14.12 16.12
CA GLU A 106 -8.67 -13.24 16.76
C GLU A 106 -9.91 -13.09 15.87
N PRO A 107 -10.94 -13.91 16.08
CA PRO A 107 -12.15 -13.88 15.26
C PRO A 107 -13.05 -12.67 15.54
N SER A 108 -12.86 -12.03 16.69
CA SER A 108 -13.70 -10.87 17.09
C SER A 108 -13.37 -9.63 16.26
N TRP A 109 -14.41 -8.92 15.83
CA TRP A 109 -14.29 -7.63 15.19
C TRP A 109 -14.59 -6.51 16.17
N TYR A 110 -13.61 -5.65 16.40
CA TYR A 110 -13.69 -4.45 17.24
C TYR A 110 -13.31 -3.20 16.43
N GLY A 111 -13.46 -2.02 17.02
CA GLY A 111 -13.34 -0.75 16.31
C GLY A 111 -12.01 -0.56 15.60
N GLU A 112 -10.91 -0.80 16.30
CA GLU A 112 -9.54 -0.62 15.79
C GLU A 112 -9.24 -1.61 14.65
N LYS A 113 -9.61 -2.88 14.82
CA LYS A 113 -9.44 -3.91 13.78
C LYS A 113 -10.26 -3.60 12.53
N THR A 114 -11.49 -3.12 12.70
CA THR A 114 -12.32 -2.72 11.57
C THR A 114 -11.74 -1.48 10.88
N LEU A 115 -11.27 -0.50 11.65
CA LEU A 115 -10.70 0.73 11.13
C LEU A 115 -9.43 0.46 10.30
N THR A 116 -8.52 -0.38 10.83
CA THR A 116 -7.30 -0.73 10.10
C THR A 116 -7.61 -1.53 8.83
N ALA A 117 -8.49 -2.54 8.89
CA ALA A 117 -8.88 -3.31 7.70
C ALA A 117 -9.52 -2.42 6.60
N VAL A 118 -10.33 -1.43 6.97
CA VAL A 118 -10.88 -0.45 6.01
C VAL A 118 -9.78 0.44 5.46
N ALA A 119 -8.86 0.94 6.29
CA ALA A 119 -7.74 1.78 5.85
C ALA A 119 -6.82 1.03 4.88
N GLU A 120 -6.50 -0.23 5.17
CA GLU A 120 -5.71 -1.12 4.33
C GLU A 120 -6.42 -1.39 2.98
N ALA A 121 -7.72 -1.67 3.00
CA ALA A 121 -8.51 -1.88 1.79
C ALA A 121 -8.56 -0.61 0.90
N VAL A 122 -8.76 0.56 1.51
CA VAL A 122 -8.72 1.85 0.81
C VAL A 122 -7.34 2.12 0.23
N THR A 123 -6.28 1.87 1.01
CA THR A 123 -4.89 2.02 0.54
C THR A 123 -4.61 1.10 -0.64
N ALA A 124 -4.94 -0.20 -0.54
CA ALA A 124 -4.72 -1.16 -1.61
C ALA A 124 -5.46 -0.76 -2.89
N GLY A 125 -6.74 -0.35 -2.78
CA GLY A 125 -7.55 0.09 -3.92
C GLY A 125 -7.00 1.35 -4.58
N THR A 126 -6.70 2.39 -3.81
CA THR A 126 -6.18 3.67 -4.34
C THR A 126 -4.75 3.53 -4.88
N ALA A 127 -3.90 2.72 -4.24
CA ALA A 127 -2.55 2.44 -4.72
C ALA A 127 -2.56 1.64 -6.04
N LEU A 128 -3.44 0.65 -6.17
CA LEU A 128 -3.62 -0.09 -7.43
C LEU A 128 -4.06 0.85 -8.56
N LEU A 129 -5.05 1.70 -8.32
CA LEU A 129 -5.48 2.70 -9.29
C LEU A 129 -4.34 3.65 -9.67
N GLY A 130 -3.58 4.15 -8.70
CA GLY A 130 -2.40 5.00 -8.93
C GLY A 130 -1.33 4.31 -9.78
N PHE A 131 -1.06 3.04 -9.51
CA PHE A 131 -0.13 2.21 -10.29
C PHE A 131 -0.59 2.03 -11.75
N LEU A 132 -1.86 1.74 -11.97
CA LEU A 132 -2.43 1.56 -13.30
C LEU A 132 -2.36 2.88 -14.10
N VAL A 133 -2.75 4.01 -13.50
CA VAL A 133 -2.65 5.34 -14.12
C VAL A 133 -1.21 5.69 -14.49
N ALA A 134 -0.25 5.42 -13.60
CA ALA A 134 1.18 5.64 -13.86
C ALA A 134 1.70 4.74 -14.99
N SER A 135 1.25 3.50 -15.07
CA SER A 135 1.67 2.53 -16.08
C SER A 135 1.15 2.86 -17.48
N HIS A 136 -0.10 3.31 -17.60
CA HIS A 136 -0.67 3.76 -18.87
C HIS A 136 0.02 5.01 -19.44
N ALA A 137 0.43 5.94 -18.57
CA ALA A 137 1.14 7.15 -19.01
C ALA A 137 2.50 6.82 -19.66
N THR A 138 3.23 5.85 -19.12
CA THR A 138 4.54 5.45 -19.67
C THR A 138 4.42 4.72 -21.01
N ARG A 139 3.43 3.82 -21.16
CA ARG A 139 3.20 3.09 -22.44
C ARG A 139 2.89 4.03 -23.60
N ARG A 140 2.10 5.09 -23.34
CA ARG A 140 1.78 6.11 -24.37
C ARG A 140 3.02 6.92 -24.78
N ALA A 141 3.92 7.22 -23.87
CA ALA A 141 5.15 7.95 -24.16
C ALA A 141 6.10 7.12 -25.05
N THR A 142 6.22 5.82 -24.79
CA THR A 142 7.07 4.93 -25.60
C THR A 142 6.51 4.68 -27.01
N HIS A 143 5.20 4.54 -27.17
CA HIS A 143 4.59 4.37 -28.51
C HIS A 143 4.59 5.66 -29.32
N GLY A 144 4.45 6.83 -28.71
CA GLY A 144 4.53 8.13 -29.40
C GLY A 144 5.94 8.48 -29.88
N ALA A 145 6.98 7.96 -29.22
CA ALA A 145 8.38 8.18 -29.62
C ALA A 145 8.83 7.27 -30.76
N ALA A 146 8.15 6.14 -31.02
CA ALA A 146 8.50 5.16 -32.06
C ALA A 146 7.91 5.49 -33.45
N SER A 147 7.07 6.55 -33.58
CA SER A 147 6.34 6.84 -34.82
C SER A 147 6.94 7.87 -35.79
N PRO A 148 8.04 8.62 -35.56
CA PRO A 148 8.50 9.64 -36.51
C PRO A 148 9.37 9.13 -37.66
N ALA A 149 9.90 7.91 -37.60
CA ALA A 149 10.92 7.46 -38.58
C ALA A 149 10.34 6.87 -39.87
N ALA A 150 9.05 6.57 -39.94
CA ALA A 150 8.46 5.94 -41.12
C ALA A 150 7.99 6.94 -42.20
N SER A 151 7.74 8.21 -41.86
CA SER A 151 7.25 9.22 -42.77
C SER A 151 8.36 9.92 -43.58
N ASP A 152 9.59 10.00 -43.08
CA ASP A 152 10.70 10.67 -43.76
C ASP A 152 11.38 9.83 -44.84
N VAL A 153 11.22 8.51 -44.81
CA VAL A 153 11.76 7.63 -45.85
C VAL A 153 10.87 7.63 -47.12
N ALA A 154 9.55 7.78 -46.96
CA ALA A 154 8.62 7.82 -48.09
C ALA A 154 8.63 9.18 -48.85
N ALA A 155 9.18 10.24 -48.26
CA ALA A 155 9.28 11.55 -48.92
C ALA A 155 10.59 11.76 -49.75
N ARG A 156 11.50 10.76 -49.76
CA ARG A 156 12.80 10.83 -50.45
C ARG A 156 12.94 9.86 -51.64
N VAL A 157 11.86 9.23 -52.07
CA VAL A 157 11.74 8.45 -53.29
C VAL A 157 10.80 9.15 -54.27
#